data_35f7d80f49fcdfead2739ee59f410dce
#
_entry.id   35f7d80f49fcdfead2739ee59f410dce
#
_cell.length_a   1.000
_cell.length_b   1.000
_cell.length_c   1.000
_cell.angle_alpha   90.00
_cell.angle_beta   90.00
_cell.angle_gamma   90.00
#
_symmetry.space_group_name_H-M   'P 1'
#
loop_
_entity.id
_entity.type
_entity.pdbx_description
1 polymer ?
#
loop_
_entity_poly.entity_id
_entity_poly.type
_entity_poly.pdbx_seq_one_letter_code
_entity_poly.pdbx_strand_id
1 'polypeptide(L)'
;MSKTIIYQMLPRLFGNSCKECVAGGTIEQNGCGKFNDITPDALNAIRNLGATHVWYTGIIEHTTRTDYSKYGIAQDHPATVKGEAGSPYAIKDYYDADPDLAVDVEKRREEFKALVVRTHEAGLKVIIDFIPNHVARQYNSDCTPEGTYSFGKFDDKSQFFVGHNNFYYLGDQSYGCNIDAKECADEEYSETPLRATGNDCFGSPSRNDWYDTVKLNYGIDYRTGNRQFSPVPNTWVKMLKILKYWAAQGIDGFRCDMVEMTPVEFWKWAVPQVKEQFPGIIFIGEIYQPHIYRSFIKEGGFDYLYDKVGLYDTLRGVMNGQTSANDISYTLQSTADIRGHMLTFLENHDEQRIASDFFAANARRALASFIVSATIDTQPFMLYAGQEFGERGMDKEGYSGVDGRTTIFDYWSVDTLRRWKGKGDYSGEELTEEEKSLQAFYSRLLNLCNSDEALQSGQFYGLQYANPHSDTYDSNHIFSYLRGTDDELLLIATNFSDCEKECGITIPEEAFAYFGITYNDKTTEVTELLSGEKLESPLNPYDKITINIPSNSGVILKFKTDL
;
A
#
# COMPACT_ATOMS: atom_id res chain seq x y z
N MET A 1 -19.73 -1.61 10.90
CA MET A 1 -18.74 -0.56 10.47
C MET A 1 -18.35 -0.88 9.05
N SER A 2 -18.21 0.11 8.16
CA SER A 2 -17.76 -0.14 6.79
C SER A 2 -16.36 -0.77 6.79
N LYS A 3 -16.07 -1.62 5.81
CA LYS A 3 -14.74 -2.19 5.60
C LYS A 3 -13.72 -1.07 5.33
N THR A 4 -12.50 -1.19 5.83
CA THR A 4 -11.43 -0.24 5.50
C THR A 4 -10.93 -0.52 4.09
N ILE A 5 -11.17 0.41 3.17
CA ILE A 5 -10.72 0.36 1.78
C ILE A 5 -9.86 1.59 1.52
N ILE A 6 -8.58 1.36 1.21
CA ILE A 6 -7.57 2.40 1.05
C ILE A 6 -7.31 2.61 -0.43
N TYR A 7 -7.43 3.85 -0.90
CA TYR A 7 -6.97 4.27 -2.23
C TYR A 7 -5.59 4.91 -2.09
N GLN A 8 -4.54 4.22 -2.53
CA GLN A 8 -3.17 4.73 -2.53
C GLN A 8 -2.91 5.57 -3.77
N MET A 9 -2.34 6.76 -3.61
CA MET A 9 -1.88 7.59 -4.73
C MET A 9 -0.60 8.36 -4.39
N LEU A 10 0.19 8.64 -5.42
CA LEU A 10 1.23 9.64 -5.38
C LEU A 10 0.66 10.94 -5.95
N PRO A 11 0.46 12.01 -5.16
CA PRO A 11 -0.07 13.30 -5.65
C PRO A 11 0.70 13.84 -6.84
N ARG A 12 2.02 13.67 -6.87
CA ARG A 12 2.92 14.03 -7.96
C ARG A 12 2.46 13.49 -9.31
N LEU A 13 1.99 12.22 -9.34
CA LEU A 13 1.54 11.55 -10.54
C LEU A 13 0.04 11.78 -10.79
N PHE A 14 -0.76 11.67 -9.73
CA PHE A 14 -2.22 11.71 -9.81
C PHE A 14 -2.75 13.04 -10.37
N GLY A 15 -2.18 14.16 -9.92
CA GLY A 15 -2.59 15.49 -10.36
C GLY A 15 -1.99 15.94 -11.70
N ASN A 16 -0.93 15.27 -12.18
CA ASN A 16 -0.18 15.72 -13.34
C ASN A 16 -1.00 15.58 -14.65
N SER A 17 -1.05 16.66 -15.43
CA SER A 17 -1.79 16.73 -16.68
C SER A 17 -0.89 16.91 -17.92
N CYS A 18 0.43 16.77 -17.79
CA CYS A 18 1.36 16.84 -18.90
C CYS A 18 1.07 15.74 -19.91
N LYS A 19 0.96 16.08 -21.19
CA LYS A 19 0.64 15.11 -22.25
C LYS A 19 1.88 14.51 -22.92
N GLU A 20 2.99 15.22 -22.87
CA GLU A 20 4.24 14.84 -23.53
C GLU A 20 5.38 14.90 -22.51
N CYS A 21 5.57 13.81 -21.78
CA CYS A 21 6.69 13.66 -20.86
C CYS A 21 7.93 13.12 -21.59
N VAL A 22 9.10 13.51 -21.13
CA VAL A 22 10.37 12.99 -21.60
C VAL A 22 11.06 12.20 -20.49
N ALA A 23 11.73 11.10 -20.84
CA ALA A 23 12.43 10.27 -19.86
C ALA A 23 13.49 11.08 -19.08
N GLY A 24 13.40 11.07 -17.74
CA GLY A 24 14.27 11.85 -16.87
C GLY A 24 14.10 13.37 -17.04
N GLY A 25 12.92 13.84 -17.43
CA GLY A 25 12.65 15.27 -17.61
C GLY A 25 12.47 15.99 -16.28
N THR A 26 12.83 17.30 -16.27
CA THR A 26 12.66 18.16 -15.10
C THR A 26 11.19 18.46 -14.80
N ILE A 27 10.91 19.07 -13.66
CA ILE A 27 9.54 19.48 -13.27
C ILE A 27 8.93 20.45 -14.30
N GLU A 28 9.73 21.31 -14.93
CA GLU A 28 9.27 22.24 -15.96
C GLU A 28 8.91 21.54 -17.27
N GLN A 29 9.59 20.43 -17.59
CA GLN A 29 9.32 19.65 -18.79
C GLN A 29 8.13 18.70 -18.62
N ASN A 30 8.11 17.97 -17.53
CA ASN A 30 7.15 16.88 -17.31
C ASN A 30 5.94 17.27 -16.44
N GLY A 31 6.02 18.42 -15.78
CA GLY A 31 5.00 18.83 -14.81
C GLY A 31 5.03 18.00 -13.53
N CYS A 32 4.19 18.39 -12.59
CA CYS A 32 4.02 17.71 -11.31
C CYS A 32 2.60 17.97 -10.78
N GLY A 33 1.91 16.93 -10.35
CA GLY A 33 0.63 17.08 -9.66
C GLY A 33 0.78 17.84 -8.34
N LYS A 34 -0.25 18.59 -7.99
CA LYS A 34 -0.27 19.48 -6.82
C LYS A 34 -1.33 19.07 -5.80
N PHE A 35 -1.17 19.45 -4.54
CA PHE A 35 -2.22 19.29 -3.52
C PHE A 35 -3.57 19.82 -3.99
N ASN A 36 -3.56 20.93 -4.73
CA ASN A 36 -4.76 21.58 -5.23
C ASN A 36 -5.38 20.90 -6.46
N ASP A 37 -4.66 19.98 -7.13
CA ASP A 37 -5.22 19.14 -8.18
C ASP A 37 -6.13 18.03 -7.65
N ILE A 38 -6.00 17.67 -6.37
CA ILE A 38 -6.88 16.72 -5.70
C ILE A 38 -8.13 17.47 -5.25
N THR A 39 -9.03 17.69 -6.20
CA THR A 39 -10.25 18.49 -6.04
C THR A 39 -11.35 17.72 -5.29
N PRO A 40 -12.43 18.40 -4.85
CA PRO A 40 -13.62 17.72 -4.34
C PRO A 40 -14.20 16.69 -5.32
N ASP A 41 -14.15 16.96 -6.64
CA ASP A 41 -14.64 16.02 -7.66
C ASP A 41 -13.78 14.76 -7.72
N ALA A 42 -12.45 14.90 -7.65
CA ALA A 42 -11.53 13.76 -7.54
C ALA A 42 -11.84 12.89 -6.31
N LEU A 43 -12.00 13.53 -5.15
CA LEU A 43 -12.27 12.84 -3.89
C LEU A 43 -13.64 12.17 -3.89
N ASN A 44 -14.66 12.81 -4.47
CA ASN A 44 -15.97 12.21 -4.65
C ASN A 44 -15.92 11.00 -5.60
N ALA A 45 -15.14 11.06 -6.68
CA ALA A 45 -14.95 9.95 -7.60
C ALA A 45 -14.28 8.76 -6.90
N ILE A 46 -13.24 9.00 -6.08
CA ILE A 46 -12.55 7.98 -5.27
C ILE A 46 -13.52 7.38 -4.24
N ARG A 47 -14.31 8.19 -3.55
CA ARG A 47 -15.32 7.70 -2.61
C ARG A 47 -16.38 6.85 -3.32
N ASN A 48 -16.85 7.28 -4.49
CA ASN A 48 -17.84 6.55 -5.28
C ASN A 48 -17.30 5.22 -5.82
N LEU A 49 -15.99 5.11 -6.01
CA LEU A 49 -15.32 3.83 -6.29
C LEU A 49 -15.46 2.82 -5.13
N GLY A 50 -15.69 3.30 -3.91
CA GLY A 50 -15.85 2.50 -2.69
C GLY A 50 -14.74 2.70 -1.66
N ALA A 51 -13.82 3.62 -1.88
CA ALA A 51 -12.76 3.93 -0.90
C ALA A 51 -13.32 4.60 0.37
N THR A 52 -12.69 4.32 1.50
CA THR A 52 -12.96 4.94 2.80
C THR A 52 -11.79 5.78 3.29
N HIS A 53 -10.59 5.51 2.77
CA HIS A 53 -9.34 6.19 3.11
C HIS A 53 -8.58 6.51 1.84
N VAL A 54 -7.82 7.60 1.87
CA VAL A 54 -6.80 7.91 0.84
C VAL A 54 -5.43 7.90 1.51
N TRP A 55 -4.51 7.13 0.97
CA TRP A 55 -3.11 7.21 1.33
C TRP A 55 -2.36 8.05 0.31
N TYR A 56 -1.93 9.22 0.77
CA TYR A 56 -1.09 10.16 0.01
C TYR A 56 0.38 9.81 0.20
N THR A 57 1.02 9.23 -0.79
CA THR A 57 2.45 8.87 -0.78
C THR A 57 3.29 10.09 -1.16
N GLY A 58 4.38 10.34 -0.42
CA GLY A 58 5.35 11.38 -0.73
C GLY A 58 4.96 12.79 -0.30
N ILE A 59 4.23 12.92 0.82
CA ILE A 59 3.78 14.21 1.35
C ILE A 59 4.89 14.97 2.10
N ILE A 60 5.71 14.25 2.85
CA ILE A 60 6.77 14.83 3.67
C ILE A 60 7.92 15.25 2.75
N GLU A 61 8.54 16.41 3.02
CA GLU A 61 9.66 16.91 2.22
C GLU A 61 10.77 15.87 2.09
N HIS A 62 11.11 15.54 0.86
CA HIS A 62 12.14 14.57 0.50
C HIS A 62 13.14 15.18 -0.49
N THR A 63 14.22 14.47 -0.80
CA THR A 63 15.24 14.95 -1.72
C THR A 63 14.67 15.13 -3.13
N THR A 64 15.11 16.19 -3.83
CA THR A 64 14.78 16.47 -5.22
C THR A 64 15.94 17.17 -5.91
N ARG A 65 16.04 17.05 -7.25
CA ARG A 65 16.99 17.85 -8.05
C ARG A 65 16.47 19.25 -8.36
N THR A 66 15.18 19.48 -8.15
CA THR A 66 14.58 20.81 -8.33
C THR A 66 15.10 21.78 -7.27
N ASP A 67 15.54 22.95 -7.70
CA ASP A 67 16.13 23.98 -6.83
C ASP A 67 15.05 24.84 -6.16
N TYR A 68 14.92 24.70 -4.85
CA TYR A 68 14.05 25.51 -3.99
C TYR A 68 14.81 26.44 -3.05
N SER A 69 16.10 26.73 -3.32
CA SER A 69 16.97 27.58 -2.47
C SER A 69 16.42 28.98 -2.26
N LYS A 70 15.70 29.53 -3.25
CA LYS A 70 15.00 30.83 -3.13
C LYS A 70 13.92 30.87 -2.06
N TYR A 71 13.45 29.69 -1.61
CA TYR A 71 12.47 29.54 -0.52
C TYR A 71 13.11 29.12 0.81
N GLY A 72 14.45 29.12 0.88
CA GLY A 72 15.20 28.74 2.06
C GLY A 72 15.43 27.23 2.20
N ILE A 73 15.00 26.42 1.24
CA ILE A 73 15.22 24.97 1.21
C ILE A 73 16.58 24.70 0.56
N ALA A 74 17.49 24.06 1.28
CA ALA A 74 18.83 23.76 0.76
C ALA A 74 18.76 22.81 -0.46
N GLN A 75 19.52 23.10 -1.52
CA GLN A 75 19.58 22.24 -2.69
C GLN A 75 20.30 20.92 -2.38
N ASP A 76 19.76 19.81 -2.89
CA ASP A 76 20.38 18.50 -2.78
C ASP A 76 21.45 18.28 -3.84
N HIS A 77 22.51 17.56 -3.47
CA HIS A 77 23.54 17.18 -4.43
C HIS A 77 23.02 16.05 -5.33
N PRO A 78 23.12 16.14 -6.67
CA PRO A 78 22.57 15.13 -7.59
C PRO A 78 23.03 13.70 -7.32
N ALA A 79 24.24 13.49 -6.82
CA ALA A 79 24.76 12.16 -6.45
C ALA A 79 24.02 11.50 -5.27
N THR A 80 23.15 12.23 -4.56
CA THR A 80 22.37 11.73 -3.42
C THR A 80 20.86 11.73 -3.69
N VAL A 81 20.45 11.86 -4.96
CA VAL A 81 19.05 11.92 -5.37
C VAL A 81 18.79 10.86 -6.44
N LYS A 82 17.74 10.06 -6.29
CA LYS A 82 17.27 9.09 -7.29
C LYS A 82 16.30 9.75 -8.26
N GLY A 83 16.60 9.70 -9.57
CA GLY A 83 15.79 10.37 -10.59
C GLY A 83 15.80 11.90 -10.46
N GLU A 84 14.90 12.58 -11.15
CA GLU A 84 14.77 14.05 -11.09
C GLU A 84 13.94 14.50 -9.89
N ALA A 85 12.89 13.76 -9.56
CA ALA A 85 11.96 14.11 -8.49
C ALA A 85 12.36 13.56 -7.12
N GLY A 86 13.39 12.72 -7.04
CA GLY A 86 13.85 12.10 -5.80
C GLY A 86 12.93 11.00 -5.28
N SER A 87 13.43 10.25 -4.30
CA SER A 87 12.66 9.21 -3.62
C SER A 87 11.74 9.82 -2.56
N PRO A 88 10.44 9.51 -2.58
CA PRO A 88 9.52 9.91 -1.49
C PRO A 88 9.92 9.34 -0.12
N TYR A 89 10.85 8.40 -0.09
CA TYR A 89 11.37 7.75 1.13
C TYR A 89 12.73 8.30 1.59
N ALA A 90 13.35 9.19 0.82
CA ALA A 90 14.56 9.92 1.23
C ALA A 90 14.17 11.26 1.90
N ILE A 91 13.61 11.18 3.12
CA ILE A 91 13.07 12.34 3.84
C ILE A 91 14.18 13.34 4.17
N LYS A 92 13.98 14.59 3.75
CA LYS A 92 14.90 15.71 3.95
C LYS A 92 14.52 16.58 5.15
N ASP A 93 13.23 16.82 5.35
CA ASP A 93 12.67 17.47 6.53
C ASP A 93 11.38 16.80 6.98
N TYR A 94 11.38 16.21 8.18
CA TYR A 94 10.17 15.59 8.73
C TYR A 94 9.09 16.58 9.16
N TYR A 95 9.37 17.86 9.25
CA TYR A 95 8.41 18.86 9.75
C TYR A 95 7.85 19.74 8.62
N ASP A 96 8.15 19.40 7.39
CA ASP A 96 7.69 20.14 6.23
C ASP A 96 6.99 19.26 5.18
N ALA A 97 6.13 19.92 4.39
CA ALA A 97 5.49 19.28 3.24
C ALA A 97 6.35 19.47 1.99
N ASP A 98 6.31 18.49 1.09
CA ASP A 98 7.11 18.48 -0.13
C ASP A 98 6.79 19.70 -1.03
N PRO A 99 7.81 20.51 -1.41
CA PRO A 99 7.61 21.72 -2.19
C PRO A 99 7.13 21.46 -3.62
N ASP A 100 7.46 20.29 -4.20
CA ASP A 100 6.98 19.89 -5.52
C ASP A 100 5.45 19.84 -5.61
N LEU A 101 4.79 19.53 -4.49
CA LEU A 101 3.35 19.30 -4.42
C LEU A 101 2.53 20.59 -4.18
N ALA A 102 3.17 21.70 -3.90
CA ALA A 102 2.48 22.96 -3.68
C ALA A 102 2.38 23.80 -4.96
N VAL A 103 1.29 24.56 -5.10
CA VAL A 103 1.16 25.62 -6.11
C VAL A 103 1.95 26.85 -5.66
N ASP A 104 1.85 27.20 -4.37
CA ASP A 104 2.62 28.26 -3.72
C ASP A 104 3.56 27.60 -2.69
N VAL A 105 4.85 27.48 -3.03
CA VAL A 105 5.84 26.81 -2.19
C VAL A 105 5.93 27.39 -0.79
N GLU A 106 5.71 28.69 -0.61
CA GLU A 106 5.70 29.32 0.71
C GLU A 106 4.50 28.88 1.56
N LYS A 107 3.42 28.38 0.92
CA LYS A 107 2.18 27.91 1.57
C LYS A 107 2.00 26.39 1.52
N ARG A 108 3.05 25.63 1.24
CA ARG A 108 2.97 24.17 1.06
C ARG A 108 2.30 23.42 2.23
N ARG A 109 2.55 23.85 3.46
CA ARG A 109 1.92 23.24 4.65
C ARG A 109 0.44 23.61 4.77
N GLU A 110 0.07 24.83 4.44
CA GLU A 110 -1.33 25.30 4.40
C GLU A 110 -2.10 24.58 3.28
N GLU A 111 -1.49 24.39 2.11
CA GLU A 111 -2.09 23.65 1.00
C GLU A 111 -2.31 22.17 1.36
N PHE A 112 -1.34 21.52 2.00
CA PHE A 112 -1.53 20.18 2.52
C PHE A 112 -2.65 20.11 3.57
N LYS A 113 -2.67 21.04 4.53
CA LYS A 113 -3.74 21.10 5.52
C LYS A 113 -5.11 21.30 4.88
N ALA A 114 -5.19 22.12 3.85
CA ALA A 114 -6.43 22.30 3.07
C ALA A 114 -6.84 21.00 2.34
N LEU A 115 -5.88 20.20 1.86
CA LEU A 115 -6.15 18.89 1.30
C LEU A 115 -6.74 17.93 2.35
N VAL A 116 -6.18 17.89 3.55
CA VAL A 116 -6.71 17.06 4.66
C VAL A 116 -8.18 17.43 4.95
N VAL A 117 -8.47 18.71 5.10
CA VAL A 117 -9.85 19.20 5.34
C VAL A 117 -10.77 18.80 4.20
N ARG A 118 -10.36 19.01 2.96
CA ARG A 118 -11.13 18.68 1.75
C ARG A 118 -11.42 17.18 1.62
N THR A 119 -10.45 16.34 2.04
CA THR A 119 -10.60 14.89 2.07
C THR A 119 -11.64 14.47 3.11
N HIS A 120 -11.61 15.06 4.30
CA HIS A 120 -12.62 14.82 5.33
C HIS A 120 -14.02 15.30 4.92
N GLU A 121 -14.13 16.46 4.27
CA GLU A 121 -15.40 16.96 3.73
C GLU A 121 -16.00 16.03 2.67
N ALA A 122 -15.15 15.31 1.92
CA ALA A 122 -15.59 14.26 1.01
C ALA A 122 -16.01 12.96 1.73
N GLY A 123 -15.86 12.86 3.06
CA GLY A 123 -16.18 11.66 3.85
C GLY A 123 -15.09 10.59 3.80
N LEU A 124 -13.87 10.95 3.40
CA LEU A 124 -12.71 10.07 3.34
C LEU A 124 -11.75 10.40 4.49
N LYS A 125 -10.92 9.43 4.87
CA LYS A 125 -9.87 9.57 5.87
C LYS A 125 -8.49 9.67 5.20
N VAL A 126 -7.52 10.27 5.89
CA VAL A 126 -6.17 10.56 5.38
C VAL A 126 -5.14 9.67 6.02
N ILE A 127 -4.35 8.98 5.19
CA ILE A 127 -3.15 8.23 5.59
C ILE A 127 -1.94 8.86 4.90
N ILE A 128 -0.82 8.99 5.61
CA ILE A 128 0.47 9.41 5.04
C ILE A 128 1.56 8.41 5.39
N ASP A 129 2.69 8.46 4.68
CA ASP A 129 3.86 7.68 5.02
C ASP A 129 4.56 8.20 6.27
N PHE A 130 5.10 7.28 7.06
CA PHE A 130 6.09 7.55 8.09
C PHE A 130 7.30 6.64 7.87
N ILE A 131 8.48 7.22 7.70
CA ILE A 131 9.72 6.52 7.37
C ILE A 131 10.60 6.42 8.62
N PRO A 132 10.56 5.32 9.40
CA PRO A 132 11.27 5.24 10.67
C PRO A 132 12.75 4.86 10.54
N ASN A 133 13.12 4.06 9.54
CA ASN A 133 14.44 3.41 9.48
C ASN A 133 15.56 4.34 9.03
N HIS A 134 15.29 5.32 8.18
CA HIS A 134 16.31 6.13 7.51
C HIS A 134 15.80 7.55 7.20
N VAL A 135 16.73 8.40 6.82
CA VAL A 135 16.47 9.76 6.30
C VAL A 135 17.34 9.99 5.06
N ALA A 136 17.10 11.07 4.34
CA ALA A 136 17.96 11.49 3.25
C ALA A 136 19.43 11.62 3.69
N ARG A 137 20.37 11.32 2.79
CA ARG A 137 21.79 11.47 3.07
C ARG A 137 22.15 12.91 3.43
N GLN A 138 21.52 13.88 2.79
CA GLN A 138 21.67 15.30 3.11
C GLN A 138 20.50 15.84 3.97
N TYR A 139 20.01 15.04 4.94
CA TYR A 139 18.96 15.47 5.86
C TYR A 139 19.26 16.84 6.45
N ASN A 140 18.38 17.79 6.23
CA ASN A 140 18.46 19.15 6.75
C ASN A 140 17.04 19.67 7.01
N SER A 141 16.69 19.87 8.26
CA SER A 141 15.36 20.37 8.63
C SER A 141 15.40 21.89 8.78
N ASP A 142 14.70 22.58 7.90
CA ASP A 142 14.54 24.05 7.90
C ASP A 142 13.31 24.48 8.72
N CYS A 143 12.38 23.56 8.96
CA CYS A 143 11.13 23.78 9.67
C CYS A 143 11.05 23.13 11.06
N THR A 144 12.19 22.84 11.67
CA THR A 144 12.24 22.23 13.01
C THR A 144 11.49 23.05 14.05
N PRO A 145 10.49 22.49 14.76
CA PRO A 145 9.78 23.22 15.83
C PRO A 145 10.73 23.66 16.95
N GLU A 146 10.36 24.77 17.62
CA GLU A 146 11.14 25.32 18.73
C GLU A 146 11.40 24.24 19.81
N GLY A 147 12.63 24.19 20.31
CA GLY A 147 13.06 23.18 21.31
C GLY A 147 13.28 21.77 20.74
N THR A 148 13.24 21.62 19.42
CA THR A 148 13.60 20.40 18.71
C THR A 148 14.92 20.59 17.96
N TYR A 149 15.72 19.54 17.86
CA TYR A 149 17.01 19.57 17.16
C TYR A 149 17.05 18.52 16.07
N SER A 150 17.64 18.89 14.92
CA SER A 150 17.83 17.99 13.78
C SER A 150 18.60 16.72 14.17
N PHE A 151 18.40 15.64 13.42
CA PHE A 151 19.15 14.40 13.58
C PHE A 151 20.66 14.65 13.43
N GLY A 152 21.47 13.97 14.24
CA GLY A 152 22.92 14.03 14.19
C GLY A 152 23.57 15.27 14.79
N LYS A 153 22.79 16.29 15.24
CA LYS A 153 23.35 17.56 15.75
C LYS A 153 24.32 17.39 16.91
N PHE A 154 24.07 16.41 17.79
CA PHE A 154 24.86 16.16 18.99
C PHE A 154 25.56 14.80 18.98
N ASP A 155 25.66 14.16 17.82
CA ASP A 155 26.27 12.84 17.68
C ASP A 155 27.78 12.89 17.94
N ASP A 156 28.29 11.93 18.68
CA ASP A 156 29.72 11.60 18.73
C ASP A 156 30.10 10.86 17.44
N LYS A 157 30.75 11.57 16.53
CA LYS A 157 31.12 11.06 15.21
C LYS A 157 32.41 10.22 15.21
N SER A 158 33.09 10.08 16.37
CA SER A 158 34.36 9.36 16.49
C SER A 158 34.21 7.85 16.55
N GLN A 159 32.99 7.35 16.82
CA GLN A 159 32.68 5.93 17.00
C GLN A 159 31.59 5.47 16.05
N PHE A 160 31.66 4.19 15.63
CA PHE A 160 30.62 3.58 14.80
C PHE A 160 29.25 3.62 15.49
N PHE A 161 29.18 3.25 16.75
CA PHE A 161 27.95 3.18 17.52
C PHE A 161 28.12 3.87 18.88
N VAL A 162 27.17 4.73 19.17
CA VAL A 162 26.94 5.29 20.50
C VAL A 162 25.43 5.29 20.72
N GLY A 163 24.92 4.74 21.82
CA GLY A 163 23.49 4.47 22.02
C GLY A 163 22.55 5.67 21.93
N HIS A 164 23.05 6.90 22.13
CA HIS A 164 22.28 8.14 22.00
C HIS A 164 22.53 8.91 20.71
N ASN A 165 23.46 8.46 19.84
CA ASN A 165 23.63 9.00 18.49
C ASN A 165 22.40 8.71 17.63
N ASN A 166 22.14 9.58 16.66
CA ASN A 166 21.09 9.36 15.68
C ASN A 166 21.54 8.54 14.48
N PHE A 167 22.86 8.50 14.19
CA PHE A 167 23.44 7.80 13.04
C PHE A 167 24.55 6.84 13.44
N TYR A 168 24.91 5.94 12.50
CA TYR A 168 26.10 5.10 12.56
C TYR A 168 27.18 5.72 11.71
N TYR A 169 28.42 5.87 12.26
CA TYR A 169 29.54 6.51 11.58
C TYR A 169 30.62 5.50 11.22
N LEU A 170 31.03 5.50 9.96
CA LEU A 170 31.96 4.51 9.38
C LEU A 170 33.42 4.98 9.37
N GLY A 171 33.76 6.04 10.12
CA GLY A 171 35.10 6.59 10.22
C GLY A 171 35.56 7.25 8.92
N ASP A 172 36.81 6.97 8.54
CA ASP A 172 37.46 7.58 7.37
C ASP A 172 37.07 6.94 6.02
N GLN A 173 36.03 6.10 5.98
CA GLN A 173 35.53 5.57 4.72
C GLN A 173 34.95 6.71 3.88
N SER A 174 35.24 6.68 2.58
CA SER A 174 34.65 7.61 1.62
C SER A 174 33.32 7.10 1.10
N TYR A 175 32.44 8.01 0.71
CA TYR A 175 31.24 7.68 -0.04
C TYR A 175 31.65 7.07 -1.39
N GLY A 176 31.27 5.81 -1.59
CA GLY A 176 31.51 5.09 -2.84
C GLY A 176 30.20 4.58 -3.39
N CYS A 177 29.55 5.35 -4.25
CA CYS A 177 28.39 4.90 -4.98
C CYS A 177 28.78 4.67 -6.44
N ASN A 178 28.52 3.47 -6.97
CA ASN A 178 28.69 3.14 -8.39
C ASN A 178 27.55 3.73 -9.23
N ILE A 179 27.25 5.01 -9.04
CA ILE A 179 26.28 5.73 -9.85
C ILE A 179 26.93 6.00 -11.22
N ASP A 180 26.16 5.89 -12.28
CA ASP A 180 26.59 6.31 -13.62
C ASP A 180 27.03 7.79 -13.56
N ALA A 181 28.21 8.08 -14.06
CA ALA A 181 28.82 9.43 -14.06
C ALA A 181 27.93 10.52 -14.69
N LYS A 182 26.93 10.12 -15.49
CA LYS A 182 25.91 11.04 -16.04
C LYS A 182 24.87 11.50 -15.02
N GLU A 183 24.71 10.78 -13.92
CA GLU A 183 23.77 11.13 -12.84
C GLU A 183 24.43 11.92 -11.71
N CYS A 184 25.76 11.90 -11.66
CA CYS A 184 26.54 12.77 -10.79
C CYS A 184 26.80 14.09 -11.50
N ALA A 185 26.57 15.21 -10.82
CA ALA A 185 27.01 16.52 -11.30
C ALA A 185 28.53 16.54 -11.52
N ASP A 186 29.03 17.59 -12.20
CA ASP A 186 30.47 17.82 -12.41
C ASP A 186 31.27 17.91 -11.09
N GLU A 187 30.60 17.96 -9.94
CA GLU A 187 31.18 17.99 -8.60
C GLU A 187 31.04 16.62 -7.90
N GLU A 188 32.14 16.17 -7.29
CA GLU A 188 32.17 14.94 -6.51
C GLU A 188 31.52 15.16 -5.14
N TYR A 189 30.51 14.33 -4.79
CA TYR A 189 29.94 14.34 -3.45
C TYR A 189 30.91 13.71 -2.45
N SER A 190 31.16 14.40 -1.35
CA SER A 190 31.97 13.89 -0.25
C SER A 190 31.26 14.02 1.10
N GLU A 191 31.40 13.01 1.95
CA GLU A 191 30.85 12.97 3.30
C GLU A 191 31.90 12.43 4.27
N THR A 192 32.24 13.21 5.30
CA THR A 192 33.25 12.83 6.30
C THR A 192 32.78 13.25 7.71
N PRO A 193 32.70 12.31 8.68
CA PRO A 193 32.77 10.87 8.50
C PRO A 193 31.55 10.32 7.74
N LEU A 194 31.77 9.25 6.98
CA LEU A 194 30.70 8.58 6.23
C LEU A 194 29.66 7.98 7.21
N ARG A 195 28.37 8.20 6.91
CA ARG A 195 27.27 7.55 7.62
C ARG A 195 26.82 6.29 6.88
N ALA A 196 26.37 5.29 7.63
CA ALA A 196 25.85 4.04 7.09
C ALA A 196 24.60 4.28 6.23
N THR A 197 24.47 3.57 5.09
CA THR A 197 23.28 3.64 4.22
C THR A 197 22.03 3.09 4.91
N GLY A 198 20.86 3.49 4.44
CA GLY A 198 19.57 3.12 5.03
C GLY A 198 19.25 1.63 4.99
N ASN A 199 19.76 0.91 3.98
CA ASN A 199 19.59 -0.54 3.86
C ASN A 199 20.71 -1.33 4.58
N ASP A 200 20.86 -2.61 4.25
CA ASP A 200 21.88 -3.49 4.85
C ASP A 200 23.29 -3.27 4.30
N CYS A 201 23.46 -2.49 3.24
CA CYS A 201 24.76 -2.13 2.67
C CYS A 201 25.35 -0.91 3.38
N PHE A 202 26.07 -1.11 4.48
CA PHE A 202 26.51 -0.04 5.36
C PHE A 202 27.57 0.91 4.78
N GLY A 203 28.40 0.50 3.85
CA GLY A 203 29.57 1.30 3.45
C GLY A 203 29.63 1.70 1.98
N SER A 204 29.47 0.77 1.06
CA SER A 204 29.69 0.97 -0.37
C SER A 204 28.46 0.62 -1.19
N PRO A 205 27.42 1.48 -1.18
CA PRO A 205 26.19 1.20 -1.88
C PRO A 205 26.38 1.17 -3.39
N SER A 206 25.64 0.32 -4.08
CA SER A 206 25.45 0.33 -5.52
C SER A 206 24.25 1.21 -5.91
N ARG A 207 24.02 1.39 -7.21
CA ARG A 207 22.82 2.06 -7.73
C ARG A 207 21.52 1.41 -7.25
N ASN A 208 21.53 0.11 -7.00
CA ASN A 208 20.36 -0.65 -6.56
C ASN A 208 20.14 -0.60 -5.05
N ASP A 209 21.10 -0.04 -4.30
CA ASP A 209 20.98 0.17 -2.86
C ASP A 209 20.31 1.51 -2.53
N TRP A 210 20.09 1.76 -1.25
CA TRP A 210 19.51 3.03 -0.78
C TRP A 210 20.60 4.08 -0.54
N TYR A 211 21.42 4.34 -1.59
CA TYR A 211 22.57 5.23 -1.53
C TYR A 211 22.22 6.69 -1.19
N ASP A 212 20.98 7.09 -1.49
CA ASP A 212 20.39 8.40 -1.21
C ASP A 212 20.00 8.59 0.26
N THR A 213 20.12 7.54 1.09
CA THR A 213 19.66 7.54 2.48
C THR A 213 20.76 7.19 3.47
N VAL A 214 20.54 7.54 4.74
CA VAL A 214 21.36 7.17 5.90
C VAL A 214 20.50 6.54 6.99
N LYS A 215 21.04 5.47 7.62
CA LYS A 215 20.34 4.68 8.63
C LYS A 215 20.27 5.42 9.96
N LEU A 216 19.09 5.40 10.57
CA LEU A 216 18.87 5.92 11.91
C LEU A 216 19.24 4.89 12.98
N ASN A 217 19.86 5.36 14.05
CA ASN A 217 20.28 4.54 15.17
C ASN A 217 19.18 4.48 16.24
N TYR A 218 18.58 3.32 16.40
CA TYR A 218 17.56 3.04 17.42
C TYR A 218 18.14 2.43 18.71
N GLY A 219 19.44 2.54 18.94
CA GLY A 219 20.09 1.97 20.11
C GLY A 219 20.50 0.51 19.93
N ILE A 220 20.71 0.06 18.69
CA ILE A 220 21.19 -1.28 18.35
C ILE A 220 22.59 -1.18 17.75
N ASP A 221 23.58 -1.82 18.38
CA ASP A 221 24.89 -1.99 17.80
C ASP A 221 24.88 -3.19 16.84
N TYR A 222 24.83 -2.94 15.55
CA TYR A 222 24.79 -3.99 14.51
C TYR A 222 26.09 -4.81 14.39
N ARG A 223 27.20 -4.37 15.02
CA ARG A 223 28.46 -5.15 15.03
C ARG A 223 28.47 -6.21 16.11
N THR A 224 27.82 -5.94 17.26
CA THR A 224 27.84 -6.81 18.44
C THR A 224 26.47 -7.41 18.75
N GLY A 225 25.38 -6.85 18.20
CA GLY A 225 24.01 -7.20 18.55
C GLY A 225 23.53 -6.60 19.88
N ASN A 226 24.35 -5.80 20.56
CA ASN A 226 23.97 -5.18 21.82
C ASN A 226 22.86 -4.15 21.63
N ARG A 227 21.92 -4.11 22.57
CA ARG A 227 20.79 -3.18 22.59
C ARG A 227 20.90 -2.24 23.79
N GLN A 228 20.78 -0.94 23.53
CA GLN A 228 20.85 0.12 24.53
C GLN A 228 19.57 0.95 24.49
N PHE A 229 18.53 0.51 25.19
CA PHE A 229 17.21 1.15 25.22
C PHE A 229 16.93 1.89 26.56
N SER A 230 17.89 1.87 27.49
CA SER A 230 17.83 2.62 28.73
C SER A 230 19.15 3.37 28.97
N PRO A 231 19.13 4.72 29.00
CA PRO A 231 17.97 5.59 28.77
C PRO A 231 17.41 5.44 27.36
N VAL A 232 16.15 5.89 27.18
CA VAL A 232 15.48 5.86 25.86
C VAL A 232 16.36 6.56 24.81
N PRO A 233 16.63 5.92 23.65
CA PRO A 233 17.43 6.51 22.59
C PRO A 233 16.89 7.85 22.09
N ASN A 234 17.78 8.77 21.77
CA ASN A 234 17.40 10.10 21.28
C ASN A 234 16.55 10.03 20.00
N THR A 235 16.83 9.08 19.12
CA THR A 235 16.05 8.82 17.90
C THR A 235 14.60 8.51 18.21
N TRP A 236 14.31 7.70 19.24
CA TRP A 236 12.93 7.37 19.64
C TRP A 236 12.14 8.63 20.02
N VAL A 237 12.77 9.50 20.81
CA VAL A 237 12.13 10.75 21.27
C VAL A 237 11.81 11.67 20.08
N LYS A 238 12.74 11.78 19.13
CA LYS A 238 12.54 12.57 17.91
C LYS A 238 11.44 12.00 17.05
N MET A 239 11.45 10.69 16.81
CA MET A 239 10.44 10.01 15.99
C MET A 239 9.03 10.11 16.60
N LEU A 240 8.91 9.99 17.93
CA LEU A 240 7.64 10.22 18.62
C LEU A 240 7.13 11.66 18.43
N LYS A 241 8.02 12.67 18.46
CA LYS A 241 7.64 14.06 18.20
C LYS A 241 7.13 14.25 16.78
N ILE A 242 7.77 13.60 15.78
CA ILE A 242 7.37 13.63 14.37
C ILE A 242 5.99 12.99 14.20
N LEU A 243 5.76 11.81 14.77
CA LEU A 243 4.45 11.15 14.74
C LEU A 243 3.35 12.05 15.31
N LYS A 244 3.59 12.67 16.48
CA LYS A 244 2.64 13.58 17.10
C LYS A 244 2.44 14.88 16.31
N TYR A 245 3.48 15.37 15.66
CA TYR A 245 3.39 16.57 14.79
C TYR A 245 2.43 16.32 13.63
N TRP A 246 2.59 15.22 12.90
CA TRP A 246 1.73 14.90 11.76
C TRP A 246 0.31 14.49 12.19
N ALA A 247 0.17 13.74 13.28
CA ALA A 247 -1.14 13.43 13.85
C ALA A 247 -1.93 14.72 14.20
N ALA A 248 -1.24 15.75 14.70
CA ALA A 248 -1.86 17.06 15.00
C ALA A 248 -2.25 17.85 13.72
N GLN A 249 -1.78 17.48 12.53
CA GLN A 249 -2.25 18.06 11.27
C GLN A 249 -3.62 17.50 10.84
N GLY A 250 -4.19 16.54 11.57
CA GLY A 250 -5.50 15.97 11.33
C GLY A 250 -5.52 14.75 10.44
N ILE A 251 -4.38 14.07 10.24
CA ILE A 251 -4.35 12.79 9.54
C ILE A 251 -4.96 11.67 10.40
N ASP A 252 -5.48 10.63 9.76
CA ASP A 252 -6.17 9.51 10.42
C ASP A 252 -5.29 8.26 10.52
N GLY A 253 -4.15 8.22 9.86
CA GLY A 253 -3.28 7.06 9.92
C GLY A 253 -1.89 7.28 9.33
N PHE A 254 -0.99 6.37 9.72
CA PHE A 254 0.35 6.25 9.18
C PHE A 254 0.53 4.91 8.46
N ARG A 255 1.06 4.94 7.25
CA ARG A 255 1.74 3.78 6.65
C ARG A 255 3.22 3.89 7.02
N CYS A 256 3.68 2.96 7.82
CA CYS A 256 5.05 2.95 8.34
C CYS A 256 5.94 2.09 7.45
N ASP A 257 6.95 2.72 6.87
CA ASP A 257 7.91 2.11 5.95
C ASP A 257 8.85 1.14 6.67
N MET A 258 9.06 -0.06 6.10
CA MET A 258 10.05 -1.04 6.51
C MET A 258 10.18 -1.20 8.04
N VAL A 259 9.05 -1.41 8.73
CA VAL A 259 9.01 -1.43 10.21
C VAL A 259 9.88 -2.52 10.83
N GLU A 260 10.13 -3.60 10.12
CA GLU A 260 10.99 -4.70 10.56
C GLU A 260 12.47 -4.31 10.72
N MET A 261 12.89 -3.19 10.11
CA MET A 261 14.25 -2.65 10.24
C MET A 261 14.43 -1.80 11.51
N THR A 262 13.36 -1.59 12.28
CA THR A 262 13.37 -0.89 13.57
C THR A 262 12.89 -1.81 14.68
N PRO A 263 13.38 -1.65 15.95
CA PRO A 263 13.01 -2.56 17.01
C PRO A 263 11.53 -2.44 17.40
N VAL A 264 10.88 -3.57 17.63
CA VAL A 264 9.48 -3.60 18.08
C VAL A 264 9.29 -2.87 19.42
N GLU A 265 10.32 -2.80 20.24
CA GLU A 265 10.35 -2.07 21.51
C GLU A 265 10.12 -0.56 21.32
N PHE A 266 10.60 0.01 20.20
CA PHE A 266 10.29 1.42 19.85
C PHE A 266 8.79 1.59 19.63
N TRP A 267 8.18 0.74 18.86
CA TRP A 267 6.74 0.82 18.55
C TRP A 267 5.90 0.61 19.80
N LYS A 268 6.27 -0.38 20.63
CA LYS A 268 5.64 -0.63 21.93
C LYS A 268 5.68 0.59 22.85
N TRP A 269 6.74 1.41 22.75
CA TRP A 269 6.88 2.63 23.53
C TRP A 269 6.17 3.83 22.88
N ALA A 270 6.21 3.97 21.55
CA ALA A 270 5.74 5.16 20.85
C ALA A 270 4.23 5.13 20.54
N VAL A 271 3.71 4.01 20.00
CA VAL A 271 2.32 3.91 19.52
C VAL A 271 1.29 4.23 20.59
N PRO A 272 1.38 3.70 21.84
CA PRO A 272 0.42 4.05 22.89
C PRO A 272 0.41 5.54 23.20
N GLN A 273 1.56 6.22 23.17
CA GLN A 273 1.67 7.66 23.46
C GLN A 273 1.07 8.54 22.34
N VAL A 274 1.04 8.04 21.10
CA VAL A 274 0.36 8.71 20.01
C VAL A 274 -1.15 8.47 20.13
N LYS A 275 -1.58 7.21 20.30
CA LYS A 275 -3.00 6.84 20.42
C LYS A 275 -3.69 7.45 21.65
N GLU A 276 -2.95 7.71 22.73
CA GLU A 276 -3.49 8.43 23.90
C GLU A 276 -3.95 9.84 23.55
N GLN A 277 -3.22 10.54 22.67
CA GLN A 277 -3.58 11.91 22.24
C GLN A 277 -4.50 11.91 21.00
N PHE A 278 -4.38 10.90 20.16
CA PHE A 278 -5.10 10.75 18.89
C PHE A 278 -5.72 9.34 18.80
N PRO A 279 -6.79 9.05 19.55
CA PRO A 279 -7.31 7.68 19.75
C PRO A 279 -7.87 7.03 18.48
N GLY A 280 -8.18 7.81 17.44
CA GLY A 280 -8.68 7.30 16.16
C GLY A 280 -7.61 6.98 15.12
N ILE A 281 -6.33 7.25 15.43
CA ILE A 281 -5.25 7.08 14.46
C ILE A 281 -4.86 5.62 14.29
N ILE A 282 -4.70 5.17 13.04
CA ILE A 282 -4.30 3.80 12.70
C ILE A 282 -2.83 3.74 12.28
N PHE A 283 -2.20 2.61 12.56
CA PHE A 283 -0.83 2.29 12.15
C PHE A 283 -0.83 1.08 11.23
N ILE A 284 -0.30 1.25 10.02
CA ILE A 284 -0.13 0.20 9.01
C ILE A 284 1.36 -0.03 8.83
N GLY A 285 1.84 -1.25 9.05
CA GLY A 285 3.26 -1.58 8.93
C GLY A 285 3.59 -2.30 7.63
N GLU A 286 4.59 -1.81 6.92
CA GLU A 286 5.25 -2.59 5.88
C GLU A 286 6.23 -3.55 6.50
N ILE A 287 6.02 -4.85 6.25
CA ILE A 287 6.79 -5.93 6.86
C ILE A 287 6.77 -7.16 5.96
N TYR A 288 7.92 -7.80 5.78
CA TYR A 288 8.10 -8.95 4.89
C TYR A 288 8.56 -10.23 5.59
N GLN A 289 8.58 -10.23 6.93
CA GLN A 289 9.02 -11.36 7.75
C GLN A 289 7.84 -11.96 8.55
N PRO A 290 7.16 -13.02 8.06
CA PRO A 290 5.95 -13.58 8.70
C PRO A 290 6.14 -14.02 10.16
N HIS A 291 7.36 -14.42 10.54
CA HIS A 291 7.63 -14.90 11.89
C HIS A 291 7.56 -13.80 12.96
N ILE A 292 7.64 -12.52 12.59
CA ILE A 292 7.53 -11.39 13.53
C ILE A 292 6.19 -10.64 13.44
N TYR A 293 5.27 -10.97 12.53
CA TYR A 293 3.97 -10.29 12.40
C TYR A 293 3.25 -10.15 13.75
N ARG A 294 3.18 -11.24 14.51
CA ARG A 294 2.45 -11.27 15.77
C ARG A 294 3.04 -10.34 16.85
N SER A 295 4.35 -10.17 16.87
CA SER A 295 4.99 -9.24 17.80
C SER A 295 4.70 -7.79 17.44
N PHE A 296 4.70 -7.43 16.15
CA PHE A 296 4.37 -6.07 15.72
C PHE A 296 2.90 -5.73 15.94
N ILE A 297 1.98 -6.68 15.77
CA ILE A 297 0.56 -6.49 16.11
C ILE A 297 0.37 -6.40 17.62
N LYS A 298 0.81 -7.43 18.39
CA LYS A 298 0.47 -7.57 19.80
C LYS A 298 1.29 -6.66 20.73
N GLU A 299 2.57 -6.45 20.40
CA GLU A 299 3.46 -5.62 21.21
C GLU A 299 3.70 -4.25 20.60
N GLY A 300 3.94 -4.19 19.28
CA GLY A 300 4.17 -2.94 18.55
C GLY A 300 2.93 -2.06 18.45
N GLY A 301 1.73 -2.63 18.54
CA GLY A 301 0.46 -1.91 18.53
C GLY A 301 -0.01 -1.48 17.15
N PHE A 302 0.50 -2.13 16.09
CA PHE A 302 0.03 -1.94 14.72
C PHE A 302 -1.40 -2.46 14.56
N ASP A 303 -2.22 -1.67 13.89
CA ASP A 303 -3.58 -2.06 13.56
C ASP A 303 -3.59 -3.04 12.39
N TYR A 304 -2.71 -2.79 11.39
CA TYR A 304 -2.60 -3.61 10.19
C TYR A 304 -1.13 -3.77 9.76
N LEU A 305 -0.85 -4.91 9.10
CA LEU A 305 0.42 -5.20 8.44
C LEU A 305 0.17 -5.62 6.99
N TYR A 306 1.12 -5.41 6.10
CA TYR A 306 1.05 -5.88 4.71
C TYR A 306 0.99 -7.40 4.63
N ASP A 307 0.01 -7.93 3.89
CA ASP A 307 -0.04 -9.34 3.49
C ASP A 307 0.69 -9.58 2.16
N LYS A 308 1.98 -9.17 2.12
CA LYS A 308 2.80 -9.29 0.90
C LYS A 308 3.32 -10.72 0.72
N VAL A 309 4.03 -11.24 1.70
CA VAL A 309 4.67 -12.57 1.65
C VAL A 309 3.66 -13.71 1.81
N GLY A 310 2.44 -13.40 2.26
CA GLY A 310 1.33 -14.31 2.36
C GLY A 310 0.44 -14.31 1.13
N LEU A 311 -0.69 -13.64 1.23
CA LEU A 311 -1.76 -13.72 0.22
C LEU A 311 -1.35 -13.08 -1.12
N TYR A 312 -0.65 -11.93 -1.13
CA TYR A 312 -0.22 -11.31 -2.37
C TYR A 312 0.64 -12.25 -3.22
N ASP A 313 1.73 -12.81 -2.64
CA ASP A 313 2.65 -13.68 -3.37
C ASP A 313 1.95 -14.97 -3.85
N THR A 314 1.06 -15.52 -3.02
CA THR A 314 0.25 -16.71 -3.40
C THR A 314 -0.67 -16.38 -4.58
N LEU A 315 -1.44 -15.29 -4.51
CA LEU A 315 -2.34 -14.90 -5.60
C LEU A 315 -1.57 -14.60 -6.89
N ARG A 316 -0.41 -13.93 -6.79
CA ARG A 316 0.48 -13.70 -7.94
C ARG A 316 0.93 -15.02 -8.57
N GLY A 317 1.32 -15.99 -7.75
CA GLY A 317 1.71 -17.34 -8.20
C GLY A 317 0.57 -18.08 -8.89
N VAL A 318 -0.65 -18.00 -8.36
CA VAL A 318 -1.85 -18.63 -8.97
C VAL A 318 -2.18 -17.96 -10.32
N MET A 319 -2.20 -16.63 -10.38
CA MET A 319 -2.45 -15.89 -11.63
C MET A 319 -1.46 -16.24 -12.75
N ASN A 320 -0.19 -16.50 -12.38
CA ASN A 320 0.87 -16.85 -13.34
C ASN A 320 0.97 -18.36 -13.61
N GLY A 321 0.07 -19.18 -13.03
CA GLY A 321 0.08 -20.64 -13.19
C GLY A 321 1.29 -21.32 -12.53
N GLN A 322 1.95 -20.67 -11.58
CA GLN A 322 3.11 -21.19 -10.85
C GLN A 322 2.70 -22.03 -9.64
N THR A 323 1.54 -21.73 -9.06
CA THR A 323 0.97 -22.39 -7.90
C THR A 323 -0.51 -22.72 -8.13
N SER A 324 -1.09 -23.54 -7.25
CA SER A 324 -2.49 -23.96 -7.31
C SER A 324 -3.37 -23.03 -6.48
N ALA A 325 -4.65 -22.90 -6.84
CA ALA A 325 -5.65 -22.24 -6.00
C ALA A 325 -5.78 -22.88 -4.60
N ASN A 326 -5.39 -24.16 -4.44
CA ASN A 326 -5.32 -24.82 -3.13
C ASN A 326 -4.33 -24.12 -2.18
N ASP A 327 -3.25 -23.50 -2.71
CA ASP A 327 -2.23 -22.86 -1.90
C ASP A 327 -2.76 -21.63 -1.15
N ILE A 328 -3.85 -21.03 -1.63
CA ILE A 328 -4.57 -19.94 -0.93
C ILE A 328 -5.01 -20.42 0.46
N SER A 329 -5.56 -21.65 0.57
CA SER A 329 -5.99 -22.21 1.85
C SER A 329 -4.86 -22.35 2.86
N TYR A 330 -3.68 -22.80 2.41
CA TYR A 330 -2.50 -22.94 3.29
C TYR A 330 -2.01 -21.59 3.78
N THR A 331 -1.97 -20.61 2.89
CA THR A 331 -1.59 -19.23 3.23
C THR A 331 -2.53 -18.64 4.28
N LEU A 332 -3.84 -18.79 4.11
CA LEU A 332 -4.85 -18.29 5.05
C LEU A 332 -4.76 -18.97 6.43
N GLN A 333 -4.39 -20.26 6.48
CA GLN A 333 -4.18 -20.96 7.75
C GLN A 333 -2.99 -20.40 8.54
N SER A 334 -1.93 -19.97 7.87
CA SER A 334 -0.73 -19.45 8.51
C SER A 334 -0.97 -18.15 9.30
N THR A 335 -1.98 -17.37 8.91
CA THR A 335 -2.36 -16.08 9.49
C THR A 335 -3.75 -16.09 10.13
N ALA A 336 -4.37 -17.25 10.34
CA ALA A 336 -5.76 -17.36 10.78
C ALA A 336 -6.09 -16.57 12.05
N ASP A 337 -5.16 -16.52 13.03
CA ASP A 337 -5.31 -15.79 14.30
C ASP A 337 -5.08 -14.28 14.21
N ILE A 338 -4.53 -13.80 13.08
CA ILE A 338 -4.22 -12.38 12.85
C ILE A 338 -4.78 -11.85 11.53
N ARG A 339 -5.57 -12.64 10.80
CA ARG A 339 -6.05 -12.32 9.45
C ARG A 339 -6.75 -10.96 9.37
N GLY A 340 -7.56 -10.62 10.35
CA GLY A 340 -8.22 -9.31 10.43
C GLY A 340 -7.24 -8.11 10.51
N HIS A 341 -5.97 -8.35 10.82
CA HIS A 341 -4.90 -7.36 10.85
C HIS A 341 -4.03 -7.33 9.58
N MET A 342 -4.32 -8.18 8.59
CA MET A 342 -3.49 -8.29 7.39
C MET A 342 -4.07 -7.45 6.25
N LEU A 343 -3.42 -6.33 5.90
CA LEU A 343 -3.81 -5.49 4.77
C LEU A 343 -3.53 -6.21 3.45
N THR A 344 -4.58 -6.50 2.70
CA THR A 344 -4.49 -7.16 1.39
C THR A 344 -4.42 -6.14 0.26
N PHE A 345 -3.72 -6.49 -0.81
CA PHE A 345 -3.57 -5.67 -2.01
C PHE A 345 -3.09 -6.51 -3.20
N LEU A 346 -3.17 -5.98 -4.41
CA LEU A 346 -2.64 -6.62 -5.62
C LEU A 346 -1.60 -5.76 -6.35
N GLU A 347 -1.61 -4.45 -6.10
CA GLU A 347 -0.62 -3.49 -6.58
C GLU A 347 -0.31 -2.49 -5.47
N ASN A 348 0.90 -1.95 -5.49
CA ASN A 348 1.32 -0.75 -4.79
C ASN A 348 2.44 -0.06 -5.59
N HIS A 349 3.05 0.97 -5.02
CA HIS A 349 4.10 1.75 -5.67
C HIS A 349 5.45 1.01 -5.82
N ASP A 350 5.64 -0.14 -5.12
CA ASP A 350 6.86 -0.97 -5.19
C ASP A 350 6.69 -2.21 -6.06
N GLU A 351 5.45 -2.65 -6.29
CA GLU A 351 5.17 -3.86 -7.04
C GLU A 351 4.88 -3.56 -8.52
N GLN A 352 5.16 -4.54 -9.37
CA GLN A 352 4.82 -4.46 -10.78
C GLN A 352 3.31 -4.36 -10.98
N ARG A 353 2.86 -3.52 -11.92
CA ARG A 353 1.48 -3.44 -12.34
C ARG A 353 1.02 -4.78 -12.89
N ILE A 354 -0.20 -5.18 -12.58
CA ILE A 354 -0.78 -6.47 -13.05
C ILE A 354 -0.81 -6.52 -14.57
N ALA A 355 -1.17 -5.41 -15.22
CA ALA A 355 -1.27 -5.32 -16.68
C ALA A 355 0.08 -5.17 -17.39
N SER A 356 1.20 -5.11 -16.66
CA SER A 356 2.54 -5.05 -17.26
C SER A 356 2.94 -6.36 -17.92
N ASP A 357 3.85 -6.28 -18.88
CA ASP A 357 4.44 -7.46 -19.53
C ASP A 357 5.32 -8.30 -18.56
N PHE A 358 5.65 -7.73 -17.40
CA PHE A 358 6.44 -8.37 -16.34
C PHE A 358 5.59 -9.12 -15.31
N PHE A 359 4.25 -9.02 -15.41
CA PHE A 359 3.37 -9.73 -14.49
C PHE A 359 2.32 -10.54 -15.28
N ALA A 360 1.09 -10.06 -15.44
CA ALA A 360 0.01 -10.82 -16.06
C ALA A 360 -0.36 -10.35 -17.48
N ALA A 361 0.23 -9.25 -17.95
CA ALA A 361 0.02 -8.60 -19.25
C ALA A 361 -1.43 -8.19 -19.55
N ASN A 362 -2.37 -8.49 -18.66
CA ASN A 362 -3.79 -8.16 -18.80
C ASN A 362 -4.42 -7.97 -17.40
N ALA A 363 -4.97 -6.80 -17.16
CA ALA A 363 -5.58 -6.45 -15.86
C ALA A 363 -6.77 -7.36 -15.50
N ARG A 364 -7.52 -7.87 -16.46
CA ARG A 364 -8.67 -8.75 -16.21
C ARG A 364 -8.28 -10.12 -15.63
N ARG A 365 -7.05 -10.56 -15.84
CA ARG A 365 -6.54 -11.80 -15.20
C ARG A 365 -6.50 -11.72 -13.67
N ALA A 366 -6.57 -10.51 -13.12
CA ALA A 366 -6.57 -10.32 -11.67
C ALA A 366 -7.97 -10.29 -11.03
N LEU A 367 -9.07 -10.38 -11.78
CA LEU A 367 -10.40 -10.21 -11.18
C LEU A 367 -10.73 -11.32 -10.16
N ALA A 368 -10.31 -12.56 -10.40
CA ALA A 368 -10.43 -13.64 -9.41
C ALA A 368 -9.63 -13.32 -8.14
N SER A 369 -8.38 -12.88 -8.28
CA SER A 369 -7.53 -12.47 -7.17
C SER A 369 -8.09 -11.25 -6.43
N PHE A 370 -8.68 -10.29 -7.16
CA PHE A 370 -9.30 -9.11 -6.59
C PHE A 370 -10.51 -9.49 -5.73
N ILE A 371 -11.38 -10.39 -6.21
CA ILE A 371 -12.52 -10.91 -5.41
C ILE A 371 -11.99 -11.52 -4.12
N VAL A 372 -11.01 -12.45 -4.19
CA VAL A 372 -10.43 -13.08 -3.00
C VAL A 372 -9.84 -12.01 -2.07
N SER A 373 -8.98 -11.14 -2.57
CA SER A 373 -8.26 -10.14 -1.78
C SER A 373 -9.21 -9.16 -1.06
N ALA A 374 -10.32 -8.78 -1.72
CA ALA A 374 -11.27 -7.83 -1.18
C ALA A 374 -12.31 -8.47 -0.23
N THR A 375 -12.61 -9.78 -0.37
CA THR A 375 -13.77 -10.39 0.33
C THR A 375 -13.43 -11.52 1.28
N ILE A 376 -12.15 -11.94 1.36
CA ILE A 376 -11.77 -13.16 2.10
C ILE A 376 -12.07 -13.09 3.61
N ASP A 377 -11.97 -11.92 4.21
CA ASP A 377 -12.28 -11.70 5.63
C ASP A 377 -12.61 -10.21 5.87
N THR A 378 -12.64 -9.77 7.11
CA THR A 378 -12.89 -8.37 7.53
C THR A 378 -11.69 -7.44 7.37
N GLN A 379 -10.50 -7.96 7.02
CA GLN A 379 -9.25 -7.23 6.85
C GLN A 379 -9.39 -6.05 5.86
N PRO A 380 -8.55 -5.00 5.98
CA PRO A 380 -8.54 -3.91 5.02
C PRO A 380 -8.05 -4.36 3.64
N PHE A 381 -8.51 -3.67 2.61
CA PHE A 381 -8.03 -3.83 1.23
C PHE A 381 -7.46 -2.51 0.73
N MET A 382 -6.36 -2.57 -0.05
CA MET A 382 -5.75 -1.40 -0.67
C MET A 382 -5.77 -1.52 -2.19
N LEU A 383 -6.16 -0.43 -2.83
CA LEU A 383 -6.16 -0.23 -4.28
C LEU A 383 -5.13 0.85 -4.64
N TYR A 384 -4.24 0.57 -5.58
CA TYR A 384 -3.27 1.53 -6.09
C TYR A 384 -3.82 2.29 -7.30
N ALA A 385 -3.72 3.61 -7.31
CA ALA A 385 -4.25 4.49 -8.35
C ALA A 385 -3.83 4.05 -9.76
N GLY A 386 -4.82 3.85 -10.64
CA GLY A 386 -4.62 3.32 -11.98
C GLY A 386 -4.88 1.82 -12.12
N GLN A 387 -4.83 1.04 -11.04
CA GLN A 387 -5.13 -0.39 -11.08
C GLN A 387 -6.55 -0.66 -11.61
N GLU A 388 -7.50 0.17 -11.23
CA GLU A 388 -8.90 0.10 -11.64
C GLU A 388 -9.13 0.40 -13.14
N PHE A 389 -8.10 0.91 -13.82
CA PHE A 389 -8.10 1.17 -15.27
C PHE A 389 -7.19 0.19 -16.03
N GLY A 390 -6.45 -0.66 -15.32
CA GLY A 390 -5.46 -1.54 -15.92
C GLY A 390 -4.19 -0.81 -16.36
N GLU A 391 -3.72 0.16 -15.55
CA GLU A 391 -2.43 0.82 -15.78
C GLU A 391 -1.30 -0.20 -15.91
N ARG A 392 -0.44 -0.02 -16.90
CA ARG A 392 0.58 -1.01 -17.26
C ARG A 392 1.95 -0.76 -16.64
N GLY A 393 2.31 0.48 -16.31
CA GLY A 393 3.66 0.82 -15.84
C GLY A 393 4.74 0.44 -16.86
N MET A 394 4.46 0.62 -18.16
CA MET A 394 5.34 0.21 -19.26
C MET A 394 5.95 1.42 -19.98
N ASP A 395 5.78 2.61 -19.43
CA ASP A 395 6.35 3.83 -19.98
C ASP A 395 7.86 3.91 -19.68
N LYS A 396 8.60 4.55 -20.57
CA LYS A 396 10.01 4.84 -20.36
C LYS A 396 10.14 6.14 -19.57
N GLU A 397 10.00 6.06 -18.26
CA GLU A 397 9.85 7.20 -17.37
C GLU A 397 11.17 7.87 -17.01
N GLY A 398 12.22 7.10 -16.70
CA GLY A 398 13.52 7.65 -16.33
C GLY A 398 14.40 6.70 -15.54
N TYR A 399 14.52 6.95 -14.24
CA TYR A 399 15.50 6.30 -13.35
C TYR A 399 15.40 4.76 -13.32
N SER A 400 14.22 4.21 -13.17
CA SER A 400 14.01 2.74 -13.07
C SER A 400 14.02 2.03 -14.43
N GLY A 401 13.90 2.78 -15.53
CA GLY A 401 13.68 2.20 -16.85
C GLY A 401 12.28 1.58 -16.99
N VAL A 402 12.14 0.59 -17.88
CA VAL A 402 10.86 -0.12 -18.10
C VAL A 402 10.93 -1.46 -17.37
N ASP A 403 10.30 -1.56 -16.22
CA ASP A 403 10.32 -2.76 -15.37
C ASP A 403 8.92 -3.22 -14.90
N GLY A 404 7.86 -2.59 -15.42
CA GLY A 404 6.47 -2.89 -15.07
C GLY A 404 5.96 -2.14 -13.83
N ARG A 405 6.75 -1.23 -13.28
CA ARG A 405 6.35 -0.32 -12.19
C ARG A 405 6.06 1.06 -12.74
N THR A 406 5.18 1.79 -12.08
CA THR A 406 5.06 3.24 -12.27
C THR A 406 6.12 3.92 -11.42
N THR A 407 6.88 4.87 -11.98
CA THR A 407 7.98 5.53 -11.29
C THR A 407 7.54 6.25 -10.01
N ILE A 408 8.39 6.17 -8.99
CA ILE A 408 8.29 7.02 -7.78
C ILE A 408 9.46 8.03 -7.68
N PHE A 409 10.35 8.04 -8.68
CA PHE A 409 11.60 8.83 -8.67
C PHE A 409 11.63 9.96 -9.70
N ASP A 410 10.67 9.96 -10.63
CA ASP A 410 10.66 10.90 -11.75
C ASP A 410 9.38 11.72 -11.78
N TYR A 411 9.42 12.89 -12.43
CA TYR A 411 8.23 13.63 -12.80
C TYR A 411 7.61 12.95 -14.01
N TRP A 412 6.37 12.50 -13.88
CA TRP A 412 5.66 11.77 -14.92
C TRP A 412 4.15 12.02 -14.88
N SER A 413 3.47 11.78 -15.99
CA SER A 413 2.02 11.86 -16.09
C SER A 413 1.47 10.50 -16.56
N VAL A 414 0.73 9.83 -15.69
CA VAL A 414 0.12 8.53 -15.98
C VAL A 414 -1.10 8.72 -16.89
N ASP A 415 -1.08 8.09 -18.06
CA ASP A 415 -2.08 8.33 -19.12
C ASP A 415 -3.51 7.97 -18.68
N THR A 416 -3.69 6.83 -18.03
CA THR A 416 -4.99 6.38 -17.53
C THR A 416 -5.58 7.35 -16.51
N LEU A 417 -4.76 7.85 -15.57
CA LEU A 417 -5.20 8.83 -14.57
C LEU A 417 -5.51 10.19 -15.20
N ARG A 418 -4.70 10.63 -16.17
CA ARG A 418 -4.95 11.87 -16.90
C ARG A 418 -6.27 11.82 -17.68
N ARG A 419 -6.56 10.70 -18.36
CA ARG A 419 -7.81 10.49 -19.09
C ARG A 419 -9.01 10.37 -18.16
N TRP A 420 -8.84 9.75 -16.98
CA TRP A 420 -9.89 9.75 -15.96
C TRP A 420 -10.17 11.15 -15.42
N LYS A 421 -9.13 11.95 -15.14
CA LYS A 421 -9.26 13.36 -14.74
C LYS A 421 -10.05 14.18 -15.78
N GLY A 422 -9.80 13.93 -17.07
CA GLY A 422 -10.46 14.61 -18.17
C GLY A 422 -10.35 16.13 -18.03
N LYS A 423 -11.49 16.82 -18.02
CA LYS A 423 -11.56 18.27 -17.80
C LYS A 423 -11.54 18.70 -16.32
N GLY A 424 -11.29 17.75 -15.43
CA GLY A 424 -11.27 17.94 -13.98
C GLY A 424 -12.55 17.44 -13.28
N ASP A 425 -13.47 16.84 -14.00
CA ASP A 425 -14.75 16.33 -13.52
C ASP A 425 -14.74 14.83 -13.17
N TYR A 426 -13.66 14.13 -13.52
CA TYR A 426 -13.49 12.69 -13.29
C TYR A 426 -14.66 11.84 -13.82
N SER A 427 -15.30 12.30 -14.90
CA SER A 427 -16.44 11.62 -15.54
C SER A 427 -16.06 10.34 -16.26
N GLY A 428 -14.77 10.18 -16.59
CA GLY A 428 -14.28 9.05 -17.38
C GLY A 428 -14.67 9.11 -18.87
N GLU A 429 -15.08 10.28 -19.39
CA GLU A 429 -15.44 10.41 -20.80
C GLU A 429 -14.28 10.01 -21.75
N GLU A 430 -13.03 10.31 -21.36
CA GLU A 430 -11.82 10.03 -22.14
C GLU A 430 -11.28 8.60 -21.93
N LEU A 431 -11.86 7.81 -21.05
CA LEU A 431 -11.51 6.40 -20.84
C LEU A 431 -12.07 5.53 -21.98
N THR A 432 -11.36 4.47 -22.32
CA THR A 432 -11.84 3.43 -23.24
C THR A 432 -12.98 2.64 -22.61
N GLU A 433 -13.78 1.95 -23.43
CA GLU A 433 -14.88 1.11 -22.92
C GLU A 433 -14.35 -0.06 -22.05
N GLU A 434 -13.14 -0.55 -22.32
CA GLU A 434 -12.51 -1.60 -21.53
C GLU A 434 -12.13 -1.07 -20.15
N GLU A 435 -11.53 0.12 -20.05
CA GLU A 435 -11.18 0.78 -18.78
C GLU A 435 -12.44 1.11 -17.97
N LYS A 436 -13.48 1.65 -18.59
CA LYS A 436 -14.78 1.90 -17.94
C LYS A 436 -15.40 0.63 -17.38
N SER A 437 -15.36 -0.45 -18.16
CA SER A 437 -15.89 -1.75 -17.74
C SER A 437 -15.09 -2.34 -16.57
N LEU A 438 -13.77 -2.18 -16.58
CA LEU A 438 -12.91 -2.61 -15.50
C LEU A 438 -13.18 -1.80 -14.22
N GLN A 439 -13.19 -0.47 -14.32
CA GLN A 439 -13.52 0.43 -13.21
C GLN A 439 -14.91 0.13 -12.61
N ALA A 440 -15.90 -0.12 -13.46
CA ALA A 440 -17.25 -0.47 -13.00
C ALA A 440 -17.25 -1.78 -12.18
N PHE A 441 -16.44 -2.76 -12.56
CA PHE A 441 -16.29 -3.99 -11.79
C PHE A 441 -15.64 -3.72 -10.43
N TYR A 442 -14.55 -2.95 -10.40
CA TYR A 442 -13.88 -2.54 -9.15
C TYR A 442 -14.86 -1.79 -8.24
N SER A 443 -15.55 -0.79 -8.77
CA SER A 443 -16.53 0.00 -8.02
C SER A 443 -17.65 -0.88 -7.44
N ARG A 444 -18.19 -1.80 -8.23
CA ARG A 444 -19.25 -2.70 -7.78
C ARG A 444 -18.78 -3.55 -6.60
N LEU A 445 -17.63 -4.22 -6.72
CA LEU A 445 -17.13 -5.11 -5.67
C LEU A 445 -16.78 -4.34 -4.39
N LEU A 446 -16.11 -3.18 -4.50
CA LEU A 446 -15.74 -2.39 -3.33
C LEU A 446 -16.97 -1.80 -2.62
N ASN A 447 -17.99 -1.38 -3.37
CA ASN A 447 -19.24 -0.92 -2.78
C ASN A 447 -20.04 -2.07 -2.15
N LEU A 448 -20.00 -3.28 -2.72
CA LEU A 448 -20.54 -4.49 -2.05
C LEU A 448 -19.83 -4.74 -0.72
N CYS A 449 -18.51 -4.65 -0.67
CA CYS A 449 -17.75 -4.78 0.58
C CYS A 449 -18.13 -3.75 1.64
N ASN A 450 -18.67 -2.59 1.25
CA ASN A 450 -19.13 -1.54 2.16
C ASN A 450 -20.63 -1.62 2.51
N SER A 451 -21.42 -2.39 1.79
CA SER A 451 -22.89 -2.43 1.96
C SER A 451 -23.43 -3.78 2.42
N ASP A 452 -22.75 -4.87 2.11
CA ASP A 452 -23.16 -6.21 2.48
C ASP A 452 -22.60 -6.60 3.86
N GLU A 453 -23.47 -7.01 4.78
CA GLU A 453 -23.10 -7.27 6.17
C GLU A 453 -22.15 -8.46 6.30
N ALA A 454 -22.37 -9.52 5.52
CA ALA A 454 -21.51 -10.69 5.53
C ALA A 454 -20.09 -10.37 5.05
N LEU A 455 -19.92 -9.40 4.13
CA LEU A 455 -18.60 -8.94 3.69
C LEU A 455 -17.93 -7.99 4.70
N GLN A 456 -18.73 -7.20 5.44
CA GLN A 456 -18.19 -6.24 6.43
C GLN A 456 -17.74 -6.91 7.73
N SER A 457 -18.55 -7.84 8.24
CA SER A 457 -18.41 -8.38 9.60
C SER A 457 -18.60 -9.89 9.71
N GLY A 458 -19.02 -10.56 8.62
CA GLY A 458 -19.30 -11.98 8.62
C GLY A 458 -18.07 -12.85 8.85
N GLN A 459 -18.29 -14.06 9.33
CA GLN A 459 -17.26 -15.06 9.54
C GLN A 459 -16.83 -15.70 8.20
N PHE A 460 -15.62 -16.21 8.15
CA PHE A 460 -15.07 -16.94 7.00
C PHE A 460 -15.11 -18.45 7.24
N TYR A 461 -15.50 -19.21 6.20
CA TYR A 461 -15.40 -20.66 6.19
C TYR A 461 -14.88 -21.17 4.84
N GLY A 462 -13.71 -21.80 4.82
CA GLY A 462 -13.09 -22.32 3.60
C GLY A 462 -13.75 -23.62 3.13
N LEU A 463 -14.05 -23.72 1.84
CA LEU A 463 -14.70 -24.89 1.25
C LEU A 463 -13.73 -25.81 0.49
N GLN A 464 -12.46 -25.44 0.35
CA GLN A 464 -11.51 -26.17 -0.50
C GLN A 464 -11.31 -27.63 -0.08
N TYR A 465 -11.31 -27.92 1.23
CA TYR A 465 -11.15 -29.27 1.75
C TYR A 465 -12.34 -30.19 1.44
N ALA A 466 -13.54 -29.61 1.34
CA ALA A 466 -14.77 -30.33 1.03
C ALA A 466 -14.99 -30.52 -0.48
N ASN A 467 -14.21 -29.82 -1.30
CA ASN A 467 -14.27 -29.83 -2.76
C ASN A 467 -12.90 -30.25 -3.38
N PRO A 468 -12.49 -31.51 -3.20
CA PRO A 468 -11.26 -31.99 -3.82
C PRO A 468 -11.39 -32.02 -5.34
N HIS A 469 -10.26 -32.09 -6.04
CA HIS A 469 -10.24 -32.16 -7.51
C HIS A 469 -11.09 -33.34 -8.02
N SER A 470 -11.99 -33.04 -8.97
CA SER A 470 -12.93 -34.00 -9.54
C SER A 470 -13.38 -33.54 -10.94
N ASP A 471 -14.17 -34.34 -11.64
CA ASP A 471 -14.74 -33.96 -12.94
C ASP A 471 -15.64 -32.72 -12.87
N THR A 472 -16.19 -32.39 -11.70
CA THR A 472 -17.09 -31.25 -11.48
C THR A 472 -16.44 -30.13 -10.66
N TYR A 473 -15.21 -30.24 -10.19
CA TYR A 473 -14.51 -29.22 -9.43
C TYR A 473 -13.00 -29.26 -9.66
N ASP A 474 -12.48 -28.29 -10.39
CA ASP A 474 -11.05 -28.16 -10.66
C ASP A 474 -10.37 -27.35 -9.54
N SER A 475 -10.02 -28.02 -8.45
CA SER A 475 -9.43 -27.36 -7.26
C SER A 475 -8.06 -26.68 -7.51
N ASN A 476 -7.43 -26.91 -8.66
CA ASN A 476 -6.21 -26.19 -9.02
C ASN A 476 -6.47 -24.77 -9.51
N HIS A 477 -7.66 -24.52 -10.07
CA HIS A 477 -8.04 -23.23 -10.63
C HIS A 477 -9.27 -22.60 -9.94
N ILE A 478 -10.06 -23.40 -9.22
CA ILE A 478 -11.24 -22.92 -8.50
C ILE A 478 -10.91 -22.80 -7.01
N PHE A 479 -11.24 -21.64 -6.45
CA PHE A 479 -11.18 -21.41 -5.01
C PHE A 479 -12.55 -20.96 -4.51
N SER A 480 -13.08 -21.66 -3.49
CA SER A 480 -14.41 -21.36 -2.94
C SER A 480 -14.41 -21.28 -1.42
N TYR A 481 -15.25 -20.39 -0.91
CA TYR A 481 -15.42 -20.15 0.52
C TYR A 481 -16.77 -19.51 0.82
N LEU A 482 -17.13 -19.51 2.10
CA LEU A 482 -18.33 -18.85 2.60
C LEU A 482 -17.96 -17.62 3.43
N ARG A 483 -18.81 -16.62 3.36
CA ARG A 483 -18.88 -15.52 4.30
C ARG A 483 -20.30 -15.48 4.85
N GLY A 484 -20.46 -15.37 6.17
CA GLY A 484 -21.78 -15.39 6.76
C GLY A 484 -21.87 -14.69 8.11
N THR A 485 -23.04 -14.18 8.40
CA THR A 485 -23.50 -13.70 9.71
C THR A 485 -24.63 -14.63 10.19
N ASP A 486 -25.29 -14.27 11.27
CA ASP A 486 -26.48 -14.99 11.73
C ASP A 486 -27.64 -14.92 10.72
N ASP A 487 -27.70 -13.87 9.89
CA ASP A 487 -28.82 -13.56 9.00
C ASP A 487 -28.49 -13.71 7.50
N GLU A 488 -27.24 -13.80 7.12
CA GLU A 488 -26.79 -13.79 5.72
C GLU A 488 -25.73 -14.86 5.43
N LEU A 489 -25.85 -15.53 4.29
CA LEU A 489 -24.84 -16.46 3.78
C LEU A 489 -24.47 -16.11 2.35
N LEU A 490 -23.17 -15.93 2.11
CA LEU A 490 -22.59 -15.77 0.79
C LEU A 490 -21.71 -16.99 0.46
N LEU A 491 -21.90 -17.56 -0.73
CA LEU A 491 -20.92 -18.45 -1.37
C LEU A 491 -20.13 -17.64 -2.38
N ILE A 492 -18.83 -17.60 -2.19
CA ILE A 492 -17.90 -16.94 -3.11
C ILE A 492 -17.06 -18.02 -3.78
N ALA A 493 -17.06 -18.01 -5.10
CA ALA A 493 -16.25 -18.93 -5.91
C ALA A 493 -15.53 -18.18 -7.03
N THR A 494 -14.22 -18.42 -7.14
CA THR A 494 -13.35 -17.76 -8.10
C THR A 494 -12.68 -18.76 -9.02
N ASN A 495 -12.46 -18.36 -10.28
CA ASN A 495 -11.86 -19.16 -11.33
C ASN A 495 -10.59 -18.46 -11.87
N PHE A 496 -9.45 -19.05 -11.67
CA PHE A 496 -8.14 -18.54 -12.11
C PHE A 496 -7.73 -19.07 -13.49
N SER A 497 -8.59 -19.81 -14.19
CA SER A 497 -8.30 -20.30 -15.54
C SER A 497 -8.74 -19.33 -16.63
N ASP A 498 -8.15 -19.44 -17.80
CA ASP A 498 -8.47 -18.60 -18.96
C ASP A 498 -9.77 -19.01 -19.70
N CYS A 499 -10.54 -19.96 -19.16
CA CYS A 499 -11.84 -20.36 -19.70
C CYS A 499 -12.90 -20.39 -18.60
N GLU A 500 -14.15 -20.17 -19.01
CA GLU A 500 -15.31 -20.37 -18.14
C GLU A 500 -15.35 -21.83 -17.65
N LYS A 501 -15.74 -22.04 -16.39
CA LYS A 501 -15.86 -23.34 -15.75
C LYS A 501 -17.26 -23.52 -15.18
N GLU A 502 -17.97 -24.57 -15.61
CA GLU A 502 -19.08 -25.08 -14.83
C GLU A 502 -18.53 -25.90 -13.67
N CYS A 503 -18.94 -25.60 -12.45
CA CYS A 503 -18.50 -26.35 -11.29
C CYS A 503 -19.65 -26.68 -10.31
N GLY A 504 -19.53 -27.82 -9.66
CA GLY A 504 -20.43 -28.28 -8.61
C GLY A 504 -19.76 -28.14 -7.25
N ILE A 505 -20.24 -27.20 -6.41
CA ILE A 505 -19.68 -26.91 -5.09
C ILE A 505 -20.52 -27.59 -4.02
N THR A 506 -19.88 -28.33 -3.13
CA THR A 506 -20.48 -28.93 -1.93
C THR A 506 -20.23 -27.99 -0.75
N ILE A 507 -21.30 -27.66 -0.01
CA ILE A 507 -21.23 -27.03 1.32
C ILE A 507 -21.40 -28.17 2.35
N PRO A 508 -20.39 -28.51 3.15
CA PRO A 508 -20.49 -29.62 4.09
C PRO A 508 -21.38 -29.30 5.30
N GLU A 509 -21.90 -30.34 5.96
CA GLU A 509 -22.80 -30.19 7.11
C GLU A 509 -22.18 -29.36 8.24
N GLU A 510 -20.87 -29.44 8.43
CA GLU A 510 -20.12 -28.68 9.43
C GLU A 510 -20.20 -27.17 9.17
N ALA A 511 -20.31 -26.73 7.91
CA ALA A 511 -20.47 -25.33 7.56
C ALA A 511 -21.85 -24.81 7.97
N PHE A 512 -22.92 -25.58 7.79
CA PHE A 512 -24.26 -25.24 8.26
C PHE A 512 -24.28 -25.11 9.78
N ALA A 513 -23.67 -26.06 10.50
CA ALA A 513 -23.53 -26.01 11.94
C ALA A 513 -22.71 -24.79 12.41
N TYR A 514 -21.65 -24.44 11.67
CA TYR A 514 -20.78 -23.30 11.97
C TYR A 514 -21.51 -21.95 11.92
N PHE A 515 -22.38 -21.77 10.92
CA PHE A 515 -23.19 -20.55 10.76
C PHE A 515 -24.58 -20.62 11.47
N GLY A 516 -24.92 -21.74 12.07
CA GLY A 516 -26.24 -21.93 12.70
C GLY A 516 -27.41 -22.00 11.72
N ILE A 517 -27.15 -22.32 10.45
CA ILE A 517 -28.13 -22.33 9.37
C ILE A 517 -28.84 -23.69 9.34
N THR A 518 -30.18 -23.66 9.31
CA THR A 518 -31.00 -24.84 9.05
C THR A 518 -31.13 -25.07 7.54
N TYR A 519 -31.14 -26.33 7.13
CA TYR A 519 -31.29 -26.70 5.73
C TYR A 519 -32.46 -27.67 5.52
N ASN A 520 -32.97 -27.73 4.30
CA ASN A 520 -34.03 -28.63 3.89
C ASN A 520 -33.79 -29.06 2.42
N ASP A 521 -34.63 -29.98 1.93
CA ASP A 521 -34.52 -30.51 0.55
C ASP A 521 -35.11 -29.59 -0.54
N LYS A 522 -35.45 -28.34 -0.20
CA LYS A 522 -36.00 -27.38 -1.18
C LYS A 522 -34.89 -26.48 -1.72
N THR A 523 -35.12 -25.97 -2.94
CA THR A 523 -34.33 -24.88 -3.48
C THR A 523 -34.68 -23.57 -2.77
N THR A 524 -33.70 -22.68 -2.65
CA THR A 524 -33.86 -21.32 -2.14
C THR A 524 -33.51 -20.29 -3.22
N GLU A 525 -34.10 -19.10 -3.09
CA GLU A 525 -33.73 -17.96 -3.96
C GLU A 525 -32.29 -17.53 -3.69
N VAL A 526 -31.53 -17.33 -4.76
CA VAL A 526 -30.15 -16.90 -4.72
C VAL A 526 -30.00 -15.68 -5.61
N THR A 527 -29.26 -14.67 -5.14
CA THR A 527 -28.89 -13.51 -5.95
C THR A 527 -27.39 -13.53 -6.21
N GLU A 528 -26.96 -13.53 -7.48
CA GLU A 528 -25.57 -13.29 -7.84
C GLU A 528 -25.28 -11.78 -7.75
N LEU A 529 -24.44 -11.36 -6.81
CA LEU A 529 -24.29 -9.95 -6.44
C LEU A 529 -23.51 -9.12 -7.46
N LEU A 530 -22.65 -9.75 -8.27
CA LEU A 530 -21.87 -9.03 -9.29
C LEU A 530 -22.67 -8.74 -10.56
N SER A 531 -23.61 -9.61 -10.95
CA SER A 531 -24.49 -9.41 -12.12
C SER A 531 -25.87 -8.88 -11.73
N GLY A 532 -26.34 -9.21 -10.54
CA GLY A 532 -27.72 -8.98 -10.09
C GLY A 532 -28.70 -10.07 -10.57
N GLU A 533 -28.19 -11.16 -11.12
CA GLU A 533 -29.01 -12.28 -11.59
C GLU A 533 -29.66 -13.01 -10.41
N LYS A 534 -30.91 -13.43 -10.58
CA LYS A 534 -31.64 -14.25 -9.61
C LYS A 534 -31.72 -15.69 -10.10
N LEU A 535 -31.38 -16.60 -9.20
CA LEU A 535 -31.31 -18.04 -9.44
C LEU A 535 -32.09 -18.78 -8.35
N GLU A 536 -32.34 -20.06 -8.58
CA GLU A 536 -32.74 -21.01 -7.54
C GLU A 536 -31.65 -22.07 -7.40
N SER A 537 -31.29 -22.39 -6.16
CA SER A 537 -30.25 -23.36 -5.88
C SER A 537 -30.57 -24.18 -4.63
N PRO A 538 -30.19 -25.45 -4.54
CA PRO A 538 -30.23 -26.18 -3.30
C PRO A 538 -29.31 -25.53 -2.28
N LEU A 539 -29.72 -25.55 -1.01
CA LEU A 539 -28.91 -25.12 0.12
C LEU A 539 -28.95 -26.21 1.19
N ASN A 540 -28.24 -27.30 0.95
CA ASN A 540 -28.15 -28.44 1.86
C ASN A 540 -26.80 -29.17 1.64
N PRO A 541 -26.35 -30.03 2.56
CA PRO A 541 -25.07 -30.73 2.46
C PRO A 541 -25.06 -31.94 1.49
N TYR A 542 -26.20 -32.31 0.90
CA TYR A 542 -26.34 -33.51 0.08
C TYR A 542 -26.28 -33.22 -1.41
N ASP A 543 -26.68 -32.00 -1.82
CA ASP A 543 -26.70 -31.56 -3.21
C ASP A 543 -25.54 -30.62 -3.51
N LYS A 544 -25.05 -30.68 -4.76
CA LYS A 544 -24.04 -29.72 -5.25
C LYS A 544 -24.72 -28.49 -5.82
N ILE A 545 -24.17 -27.31 -5.48
CA ILE A 545 -24.51 -26.05 -6.11
C ILE A 545 -23.78 -25.99 -7.44
N THR A 546 -24.51 -26.11 -8.55
CA THR A 546 -23.93 -26.04 -9.90
C THR A 546 -23.97 -24.61 -10.42
N ILE A 547 -22.81 -24.05 -10.76
CA ILE A 547 -22.65 -22.68 -11.25
C ILE A 547 -21.60 -22.58 -12.36
N ASN A 548 -21.82 -21.62 -13.25
CA ASN A 548 -20.81 -21.20 -14.22
C ASN A 548 -19.99 -20.06 -13.65
N ILE A 549 -18.67 -20.20 -13.62
CA ILE A 549 -17.76 -19.17 -13.14
C ILE A 549 -16.95 -18.64 -14.32
N PRO A 550 -17.07 -17.35 -14.65
CA PRO A 550 -16.34 -16.75 -15.77
C PRO A 550 -14.82 -16.92 -15.64
N SER A 551 -14.12 -16.92 -16.78
CA SER A 551 -12.66 -16.99 -16.82
C SER A 551 -12.01 -15.83 -16.05
N ASN A 552 -10.95 -16.12 -15.29
CA ASN A 552 -10.18 -15.14 -14.50
C ASN A 552 -11.05 -14.21 -13.62
N SER A 553 -12.20 -14.69 -13.14
CA SER A 553 -13.17 -13.92 -12.38
C SER A 553 -13.82 -14.79 -11.30
N GLY A 554 -15.00 -14.41 -10.83
CA GLY A 554 -15.74 -15.18 -9.83
C GLY A 554 -17.18 -14.76 -9.74
N VAL A 555 -17.91 -15.42 -8.84
CA VAL A 555 -19.31 -15.16 -8.50
C VAL A 555 -19.46 -15.02 -7.00
N ILE A 556 -20.43 -14.20 -6.58
CA ILE A 556 -20.81 -14.00 -5.17
C ILE A 556 -22.30 -14.28 -5.06
N LEU A 557 -22.65 -15.47 -4.58
CA LEU A 557 -24.02 -15.92 -4.44
C LEU A 557 -24.53 -15.62 -3.03
N LYS A 558 -25.55 -14.79 -2.93
CA LYS A 558 -26.26 -14.49 -1.67
C LYS A 558 -27.49 -15.36 -1.57
N PHE A 559 -27.50 -16.22 -0.57
CA PHE A 559 -28.63 -17.09 -0.27
C PHE A 559 -29.65 -16.38 0.61
N LYS A 560 -30.91 -16.57 0.29
CA LYS A 560 -32.00 -16.21 1.20
C LYS A 560 -32.08 -17.30 2.25
N THR A 561 -31.64 -16.98 3.46
CA THR A 561 -31.76 -17.86 4.61
C THR A 561 -33.05 -17.52 5.35
N ASP A 562 -34.01 -18.47 5.39
CA ASP A 562 -35.11 -18.40 6.33
C ASP A 562 -34.59 -18.95 7.67
N LEU A 563 -34.27 -18.07 8.60
CA LEU A 563 -33.83 -18.40 9.97
C LEU A 563 -34.98 -18.83 10.84
#